data_dc519a6a070d3fec87c562b7768e8558
#
_entry.id   dc519a6a070d3fec87c562b7768e8558
#
_cell.length_a   1.000
_cell.length_b   1.000
_cell.length_c   1.000
_cell.angle_alpha   90.00
_cell.angle_beta   90.00
_cell.angle_gamma   90.00
#
_symmetry.space_group_name_H-M   'P 1'
#
loop_
_entity.id
_entity.type
_entity.pdbx_description
1 polymer ?
#
loop_
_entity_poly.entity_id
_entity_poly.type
_entity_poly.pdbx_seq_one_letter_code
_entity_poly.pdbx_strand_id
1 'polypeptide(L)'
;MSRALIETTNLVVNLTPRPIEPSWIIEGNPVAHGCNLSTSADGSASTIVWECSEGKFNWFYDFDETILILEGSIVLENDTMPPTRYGPGDVIFFKNGAHARWHVEGRVRKLAFCRTTQPLLLGFALRAINKIKRTLISSGKRQSASLVGSA
;
A
#
# COMPACT_ATOMS: atom_id res chain seq x y z
N MET A 1 -2.01 -0.43 28.33
CA MET A 1 -1.40 -1.57 27.63
C MET A 1 -0.35 -1.07 26.64
N SER A 2 0.86 -1.58 26.74
CA SER A 2 1.91 -1.26 25.75
C SER A 2 1.55 -1.91 24.42
N ARG A 3 1.49 -1.11 23.34
CA ARG A 3 1.28 -1.63 21.98
C ARG A 3 2.56 -2.33 21.53
N ALA A 4 2.45 -3.54 21.01
CA ALA A 4 3.59 -4.23 20.41
C ALA A 4 4.13 -3.40 19.24
N LEU A 5 5.44 -3.17 19.25
CA LEU A 5 6.14 -2.42 18.18
C LEU A 5 6.65 -3.33 17.07
N ILE A 6 6.62 -4.64 17.29
CA ILE A 6 6.99 -5.65 16.30
C ILE A 6 5.80 -6.59 16.15
N GLU A 7 5.32 -6.70 14.93
CA GLU A 7 4.26 -7.61 14.53
C GLU A 7 4.83 -8.58 13.50
N THR A 8 4.50 -9.86 13.61
CA THR A 8 4.97 -10.89 12.69
C THR A 8 3.79 -11.63 12.08
N THR A 9 3.93 -11.98 10.82
CA THR A 9 2.97 -12.78 10.07
C THR A 9 3.70 -13.61 9.03
N ASN A 10 2.95 -14.37 8.25
CA ASN A 10 3.47 -15.11 7.10
C ASN A 10 2.46 -15.03 5.94
N LEU A 11 2.78 -15.69 4.83
CA LEU A 11 1.93 -15.67 3.64
C LEU A 11 0.78 -16.68 3.68
N VAL A 12 0.72 -17.54 4.70
CA VAL A 12 -0.37 -18.51 4.90
C VAL A 12 -1.46 -17.85 5.74
N VAL A 13 -2.32 -17.11 5.08
CA VAL A 13 -3.38 -16.32 5.69
C VAL A 13 -4.73 -16.58 5.02
N ASN A 14 -5.81 -16.39 5.74
CA ASN A 14 -7.14 -16.43 5.17
C ASN A 14 -7.38 -15.19 4.30
N LEU A 15 -7.68 -15.43 3.03
CA LEU A 15 -8.01 -14.37 2.09
C LEU A 15 -9.52 -14.14 2.09
N THR A 16 -9.91 -12.89 2.03
CA THR A 16 -11.31 -12.45 1.92
C THR A 16 -11.57 -11.85 0.55
N PRO A 17 -12.83 -11.87 0.06
CA PRO A 17 -13.17 -11.28 -1.22
C PRO A 17 -12.71 -9.83 -1.35
N ARG A 18 -12.03 -9.53 -2.45
CA ARG A 18 -11.58 -8.19 -2.87
C ARG A 18 -11.96 -7.99 -4.33
N PRO A 19 -13.25 -7.83 -4.64
CA PRO A 19 -13.73 -7.80 -6.01
C PRO A 19 -13.09 -6.67 -6.81
N ILE A 20 -12.75 -6.97 -8.06
CA ILE A 20 -12.32 -5.98 -9.03
C ILE A 20 -13.55 -5.13 -9.39
N GLU A 21 -13.35 -3.83 -9.56
CA GLU A 21 -14.41 -2.94 -10.03
C GLU A 21 -15.03 -3.50 -11.32
N PRO A 22 -16.32 -3.79 -11.35
CA PRO A 22 -16.95 -4.46 -12.50
C PRO A 22 -16.74 -3.73 -13.83
N SER A 23 -16.72 -2.40 -13.82
CA SER A 23 -16.48 -1.56 -15.00
C SER A 23 -15.04 -1.69 -15.56
N TRP A 24 -14.11 -2.23 -14.78
CA TRP A 24 -12.72 -2.45 -15.20
C TRP A 24 -12.51 -3.79 -15.90
N ILE A 25 -13.44 -4.74 -15.75
CA ILE A 25 -13.32 -6.08 -16.35
C ILE A 25 -13.51 -5.99 -17.86
N ILE A 26 -12.54 -6.52 -18.60
CA ILE A 26 -12.53 -6.55 -20.07
C ILE A 26 -13.01 -7.91 -20.58
N GLU A 27 -12.52 -9.00 -19.96
CA GLU A 27 -12.80 -10.36 -20.42
C GLU A 27 -12.75 -11.34 -19.25
N GLY A 28 -13.64 -12.31 -19.27
CA GLY A 28 -13.73 -13.35 -18.25
C GLY A 28 -14.48 -12.92 -16.99
N ASN A 29 -14.27 -13.68 -15.93
CA ASN A 29 -14.85 -13.40 -14.61
C ASN A 29 -13.76 -13.54 -13.55
N PRO A 30 -12.76 -12.65 -13.51
CA PRO A 30 -11.67 -12.72 -12.54
C PRO A 30 -12.21 -12.52 -11.12
N VAL A 31 -11.90 -13.48 -10.25
CA VAL A 31 -12.27 -13.45 -8.83
C VAL A 31 -11.02 -13.17 -8.01
N ALA A 32 -11.07 -12.08 -7.25
CA ALA A 32 -9.95 -11.65 -6.44
C ALA A 32 -10.23 -11.74 -4.94
N HIS A 33 -9.19 -12.11 -4.20
CA HIS A 33 -9.17 -12.20 -2.74
C HIS A 33 -7.90 -11.53 -2.21
N GLY A 34 -7.94 -11.06 -0.97
CA GLY A 34 -6.77 -10.44 -0.35
C GLY A 34 -6.85 -10.40 1.15
N CYS A 35 -5.70 -10.10 1.75
CA CYS A 35 -5.57 -9.93 3.19
C CYS A 35 -4.51 -8.86 3.48
N ASN A 36 -4.84 -7.89 4.33
CA ASN A 36 -3.85 -6.97 4.87
C ASN A 36 -2.97 -7.70 5.88
N LEU A 37 -1.67 -7.65 5.65
CA LEU A 37 -0.66 -8.20 6.58
C LEU A 37 -0.19 -7.15 7.59
N SER A 38 -0.09 -5.89 7.16
CA SER A 38 0.30 -4.78 8.01
C SER A 38 -0.24 -3.45 7.47
N THR A 39 -0.42 -2.50 8.38
CA THR A 39 -0.79 -1.12 8.04
C THR A 39 -0.02 -0.18 8.94
N SER A 40 0.56 0.89 8.35
CA SER A 40 1.23 1.93 9.12
C SER A 40 0.27 2.66 10.06
N ALA A 41 0.80 3.26 11.13
CA ALA A 41 -0.01 3.93 12.15
C ALA A 41 -0.87 5.08 11.60
N ASP A 42 -0.41 5.74 10.54
CA ASP A 42 -1.13 6.82 9.86
C ASP A 42 -2.02 6.33 8.72
N GLY A 43 -2.06 5.01 8.45
CA GLY A 43 -2.83 4.41 7.38
C GLY A 43 -2.27 4.63 5.96
N SER A 44 -1.13 5.31 5.80
CA SER A 44 -0.59 5.67 4.48
C SER A 44 0.10 4.52 3.76
N ALA A 45 0.58 3.51 4.49
CA ALA A 45 1.29 2.37 3.92
C ALA A 45 0.68 1.05 4.40
N SER A 46 0.58 0.09 3.50
CA SER A 46 0.08 -1.25 3.81
C SER A 46 0.80 -2.32 3.02
N THR A 47 0.85 -3.52 3.59
CA THR A 47 1.35 -4.72 2.93
C THR A 47 0.20 -5.69 2.79
N ILE A 48 -0.04 -6.19 1.58
CA ILE A 48 -1.22 -6.97 1.23
C ILE A 48 -0.80 -8.22 0.46
N VAL A 49 -1.32 -9.38 0.84
CA VAL A 49 -1.36 -10.55 -0.04
C VAL A 49 -2.64 -10.48 -0.87
N TRP A 50 -2.51 -10.66 -2.16
CA TRP A 50 -3.63 -10.63 -3.09
C TRP A 50 -3.48 -11.75 -4.12
N GLU A 51 -4.59 -12.37 -4.47
CA GLU A 51 -4.65 -13.35 -5.55
C GLU A 51 -5.86 -13.12 -6.43
N CYS A 52 -5.74 -13.53 -7.67
CA CYS A 52 -6.80 -13.40 -8.66
C CYS A 52 -6.78 -14.59 -9.62
N SER A 53 -7.98 -15.04 -9.99
CA SER A 53 -8.18 -16.04 -11.03
C SER A 53 -8.04 -15.44 -12.43
N GLU A 54 -8.08 -16.29 -13.44
CA GLU A 54 -7.94 -15.91 -14.85
C GLU A 54 -8.94 -14.83 -15.28
N GLY A 55 -8.46 -13.87 -16.05
CA GLY A 55 -9.26 -12.82 -16.64
C GLY A 55 -8.44 -11.65 -17.14
N LYS A 56 -9.10 -10.71 -17.80
CA LYS A 56 -8.50 -9.45 -18.27
C LYS A 56 -9.27 -8.27 -17.70
N PHE A 57 -8.54 -7.29 -17.20
CA PHE A 57 -9.11 -6.09 -16.61
C PHE A 57 -8.16 -4.90 -16.67
N ASN A 58 -8.74 -3.71 -16.65
CA ASN A 58 -7.99 -2.48 -16.43
C ASN A 58 -7.72 -2.30 -14.94
N TRP A 59 -6.59 -1.68 -14.60
CA TRP A 59 -6.31 -1.23 -13.24
C TRP A 59 -5.79 0.19 -13.28
N PHE A 60 -6.44 1.07 -12.53
CA PHE A 60 -6.06 2.47 -12.40
C PHE A 60 -5.51 2.68 -10.99
N TYR A 61 -4.30 3.22 -10.91
CA TYR A 61 -3.59 3.41 -9.65
C TYR A 61 -3.73 4.84 -9.15
N ASP A 62 -4.31 5.02 -7.97
CA ASP A 62 -4.40 6.29 -7.26
C ASP A 62 -3.45 6.36 -6.05
N PHE A 63 -2.52 5.41 -5.96
CA PHE A 63 -1.46 5.30 -4.97
C PHE A 63 -0.24 4.61 -5.60
N ASP A 64 0.91 4.66 -4.92
CA ASP A 64 2.09 3.90 -5.33
C ASP A 64 1.94 2.44 -4.87
N GLU A 65 2.19 1.49 -5.75
CA GLU A 65 2.17 0.07 -5.43
C GLU A 65 3.41 -0.63 -5.98
N THR A 66 4.16 -1.31 -5.12
CA THR A 66 5.19 -2.26 -5.53
C THR A 66 4.67 -3.66 -5.32
N ILE A 67 4.74 -4.51 -6.33
CA ILE A 67 4.34 -5.91 -6.21
C ILE A 67 5.54 -6.85 -6.42
N LEU A 68 5.51 -7.95 -5.68
CA LEU A 68 6.33 -9.13 -5.90
C LEU A 68 5.40 -10.28 -6.29
N ILE A 69 5.59 -10.85 -7.47
CA ILE A 69 4.83 -12.03 -7.88
C ILE A 69 5.37 -13.25 -7.13
N LEU A 70 4.47 -13.96 -6.45
CA LEU A 70 4.78 -15.15 -5.66
C LEU A 70 4.50 -16.43 -6.44
N GLU A 71 3.36 -16.47 -7.14
CA GLU A 71 2.88 -17.63 -7.88
C GLU A 71 2.10 -17.20 -9.12
N GLY A 72 2.13 -18.02 -10.16
CA GLY A 72 1.39 -17.78 -11.40
C GLY A 72 2.07 -16.78 -12.31
N SER A 73 1.34 -16.27 -13.29
CA SER A 73 1.86 -15.30 -14.24
C SER A 73 0.80 -14.30 -14.69
N ILE A 74 1.27 -13.15 -15.10
CA ILE A 74 0.46 -12.07 -15.66
C ILE A 74 1.11 -11.51 -16.91
N VAL A 75 0.30 -10.98 -17.80
CA VAL A 75 0.75 -10.10 -18.88
C VAL A 75 0.23 -8.70 -18.59
N LEU A 76 1.12 -7.73 -18.60
CA LEU A 76 0.79 -6.30 -18.47
C LEU A 76 1.06 -5.57 -19.77
N GLU A 77 0.18 -4.65 -20.10
CA GLU A 77 0.36 -3.71 -21.19
C GLU A 77 -0.35 -2.37 -20.90
N ASN A 78 0.06 -1.34 -21.58
CA ASN A 78 -0.67 -0.08 -21.72
C ASN A 78 -0.27 0.62 -23.03
N ASP A 79 -0.69 1.86 -23.21
CA ASP A 79 -0.45 2.59 -24.46
C ASP A 79 1.02 2.92 -24.71
N THR A 80 1.87 2.85 -23.68
CA THR A 80 3.32 3.11 -23.77
C THR A 80 4.18 1.87 -23.54
N MET A 81 3.58 0.75 -23.14
CA MET A 81 4.27 -0.50 -22.82
C MET A 81 3.62 -1.66 -23.59
N PRO A 82 4.37 -2.38 -24.43
CA PRO A 82 3.85 -3.55 -25.13
C PRO A 82 3.53 -4.68 -24.14
N PRO A 83 2.69 -5.66 -24.53
CA PRO A 83 2.41 -6.82 -23.70
C PRO A 83 3.69 -7.50 -23.22
N THR A 84 3.86 -7.58 -21.90
CA THR A 84 5.03 -8.15 -21.25
C THR A 84 4.60 -9.11 -20.14
N ARG A 85 5.15 -10.33 -20.17
CA ARG A 85 4.84 -11.36 -19.18
C ARG A 85 5.75 -11.26 -17.96
N TYR A 86 5.14 -11.40 -16.78
CA TYR A 86 5.82 -11.45 -15.49
C TYR A 86 5.39 -12.69 -14.71
N GLY A 87 6.33 -13.25 -13.96
CA GLY A 87 6.14 -14.45 -13.16
C GLY A 87 6.83 -14.39 -11.80
N PRO A 88 6.89 -15.51 -11.06
CA PRO A 88 7.42 -15.54 -9.70
C PRO A 88 8.82 -14.94 -9.58
N GLY A 89 8.99 -14.05 -8.60
CA GLY A 89 10.24 -13.34 -8.37
C GLY A 89 10.34 -11.98 -9.08
N ASP A 90 9.47 -11.69 -10.05
CA ASP A 90 9.45 -10.38 -10.69
C ASP A 90 8.87 -9.31 -9.76
N VAL A 91 9.48 -8.14 -9.79
CA VAL A 91 9.06 -6.97 -9.03
C VAL A 91 8.62 -5.88 -9.99
N ILE A 92 7.43 -5.31 -9.76
CA ILE A 92 6.86 -4.27 -10.61
C ILE A 92 6.44 -3.10 -9.72
N PHE A 93 6.77 -1.89 -10.15
CA PHE A 93 6.37 -0.67 -9.47
C PHE A 93 5.38 0.14 -10.31
N PHE A 94 4.19 0.35 -9.74
CA PHE A 94 3.15 1.20 -10.31
C PHE A 94 3.12 2.53 -9.55
N LYS A 95 3.39 3.61 -10.25
CA LYS A 95 3.30 4.96 -9.68
C LYS A 95 1.85 5.41 -9.62
N ASN A 96 1.53 6.26 -8.66
CA ASN A 96 0.25 6.96 -8.63
C ASN A 96 -0.05 7.62 -10.00
N GLY A 97 -1.24 7.36 -10.53
CA GLY A 97 -1.66 7.79 -11.86
C GLY A 97 -1.38 6.79 -12.98
N ALA A 98 -0.71 5.67 -12.69
CA ALA A 98 -0.49 4.62 -13.68
C ALA A 98 -1.80 3.94 -14.08
N HIS A 99 -1.83 3.46 -15.31
CA HIS A 99 -2.85 2.56 -15.83
C HIS A 99 -2.19 1.33 -16.43
N ALA A 100 -2.72 0.16 -16.18
CA ALA A 100 -2.30 -1.08 -16.79
C ALA A 100 -3.50 -1.96 -17.15
N ARG A 101 -3.43 -2.60 -18.32
CA ARG A 101 -4.28 -3.72 -18.65
C ARG A 101 -3.62 -5.00 -18.16
N TRP A 102 -4.33 -5.70 -17.30
CA TRP A 102 -3.92 -6.97 -16.71
C TRP A 102 -4.53 -8.13 -17.46
N HIS A 103 -3.73 -9.12 -17.77
CA HIS A 103 -4.18 -10.44 -18.14
C HIS A 103 -3.59 -11.45 -17.16
N VAL A 104 -4.42 -12.01 -16.30
CA VAL A 104 -4.04 -13.10 -15.40
C VAL A 104 -4.15 -14.40 -16.17
N GLU A 105 -3.04 -15.11 -16.29
CA GLU A 105 -2.98 -16.40 -16.97
C GLU A 105 -3.21 -17.53 -15.94
N GLY A 106 -4.44 -18.04 -15.87
CA GLY A 106 -4.85 -19.05 -14.89
C GLY A 106 -5.06 -18.47 -13.49
N ARG A 107 -4.00 -18.17 -12.78
CA ARG A 107 -4.02 -17.59 -11.43
C ARG A 107 -2.74 -16.82 -11.16
N VAL A 108 -2.86 -15.78 -10.36
CA VAL A 108 -1.70 -15.08 -9.83
C VAL A 108 -1.85 -14.86 -8.32
N ARG A 109 -0.74 -14.95 -7.60
CA ARG A 109 -0.62 -14.54 -6.20
C ARG A 109 0.54 -13.58 -6.07
N LYS A 110 0.31 -12.45 -5.41
CA LYS A 110 1.31 -11.39 -5.24
C LYS A 110 1.35 -10.88 -3.81
N LEU A 111 2.51 -10.37 -3.42
CA LEU A 111 2.69 -9.51 -2.26
C LEU A 111 2.76 -8.08 -2.76
N ALA A 112 1.92 -7.20 -2.21
CA ALA A 112 1.81 -5.81 -2.61
C ALA A 112 2.18 -4.89 -1.44
N PHE A 113 3.01 -3.89 -1.73
CA PHE A 113 3.38 -2.81 -0.83
C PHE A 113 2.75 -1.53 -1.36
N CYS A 114 1.69 -1.07 -0.70
CA CYS A 114 0.90 0.08 -1.09
C CYS A 114 1.25 1.30 -0.24
N ARG A 115 1.39 2.44 -0.88
CA ARG A 115 1.62 3.71 -0.22
C ARG A 115 0.76 4.79 -0.83
N THR A 116 -0.11 5.39 -0.02
CA THR A 116 -0.88 6.56 -0.43
C THR A 116 0.03 7.78 -0.43
N THR A 117 0.18 8.40 -1.60
CA THR A 117 0.94 9.64 -1.74
C THR A 117 0.09 10.80 -1.24
N GLN A 118 0.58 11.49 -0.21
CA GLN A 118 -0.05 12.74 0.22
C GLN A 118 0.41 13.87 -0.68
N PRO A 119 -0.46 14.85 -1.01
CA PRO A 119 -0.05 16.05 -1.71
C PRO A 119 1.13 16.72 -0.99
N LEU A 120 2.15 17.16 -1.74
CA LEU A 120 3.35 17.80 -1.19
C LEU A 120 3.03 18.91 -0.18
N LEU A 121 2.00 19.73 -0.47
CA LEU A 121 1.53 20.80 0.41
C LEU A 121 1.02 20.29 1.76
N LEU A 122 0.32 19.17 1.79
CA LEU A 122 -0.16 18.55 3.02
C LEU A 122 1.01 17.97 3.84
N GLY A 123 2.01 17.39 3.18
CA GLY A 123 3.22 16.91 3.84
C GLY A 123 4.00 18.04 4.52
N PHE A 124 4.12 19.21 3.90
CA PHE A 124 4.70 20.40 4.51
C PHE A 124 3.89 20.91 5.70
N ALA A 125 2.57 20.98 5.58
CA ALA A 125 1.68 21.42 6.67
C ALA A 125 1.79 20.48 7.88
N LEU A 126 1.80 19.16 7.69
CA LEU A 126 1.95 18.16 8.75
C LEU A 126 3.32 18.25 9.44
N ARG A 127 4.42 18.46 8.69
CA ARG A 127 5.76 18.69 9.27
C ARG A 127 5.82 19.96 10.11
N ALA A 128 5.20 21.05 9.63
CA ALA A 128 5.12 22.32 10.36
C ALA A 128 4.33 22.16 11.68
N ILE A 129 3.19 21.49 11.65
CA ILE A 129 2.36 21.22 12.85
C ILE A 129 3.13 20.36 13.85
N ASN A 130 3.82 19.31 13.40
CA ASN A 130 4.61 18.46 14.28
C ASN A 130 5.79 19.19 14.91
N LYS A 131 6.44 20.11 14.18
CA LYS A 131 7.51 20.95 14.69
C LYS A 131 6.98 21.89 15.78
N ILE A 132 5.83 22.54 15.55
CA ILE A 132 5.17 23.42 16.53
C ILE A 132 4.80 22.65 17.81
N LYS A 133 4.20 21.47 17.69
CA LYS A 133 3.87 20.62 18.84
C LYS A 133 5.10 20.27 19.67
N ARG A 134 6.22 19.91 19.05
CA ARG A 134 7.49 19.59 19.73
C ARG A 134 8.02 20.83 20.48
N THR A 135 7.96 22.01 19.89
CA THR A 135 8.42 23.25 20.50
C THR A 135 7.58 23.62 21.72
N LEU A 136 6.25 23.49 21.62
CA LEU A 136 5.33 23.78 22.73
C LEU A 136 5.54 22.82 23.93
N ILE A 137 5.76 21.54 23.67
CA ILE A 137 6.04 20.53 24.70
C ILE A 137 7.38 20.85 25.41
N SER A 138 8.41 21.27 24.68
CA SER A 138 9.71 21.63 25.27
C SER A 138 9.65 22.91 26.11
N SER A 139 8.84 23.88 25.74
CA SER A 139 8.62 25.13 26.48
C SER A 139 7.85 24.88 27.78
N GLY A 140 6.85 24.01 27.77
CA GLY A 140 6.10 23.61 28.97
C GLY A 140 6.98 22.92 30.03
N LYS A 141 7.96 22.15 29.63
CA LYS A 141 8.94 21.52 30.55
C LYS A 141 9.91 22.52 31.17
N ARG A 142 10.23 23.62 30.51
CA ARG A 142 11.13 24.64 31.08
C ARG A 142 10.43 25.50 32.14
N GLN A 143 9.14 25.78 32.00
CA GLN A 143 8.39 26.54 33.02
C GLN A 143 8.15 25.77 34.31
N SER A 144 7.98 24.46 34.26
CA SER A 144 7.80 23.65 35.47
C SER A 144 9.08 23.44 36.27
N ALA A 145 10.26 23.63 35.66
CA ALA A 145 11.55 23.52 36.33
C ALA A 145 11.99 24.81 37.06
N SER A 146 11.39 25.96 36.75
CA SER A 146 11.74 27.26 37.36
C SER A 146 10.92 27.58 38.61
N LEU A 147 9.92 26.79 38.96
CA LEU A 147 9.06 27.03 40.15
C LEU A 147 9.47 26.20 41.40
N VAL A 148 10.54 25.42 41.34
CA VAL A 148 11.02 24.60 42.47
C VAL A 148 12.31 25.14 43.11
N GLY A 149 12.66 26.37 42.85
CA GLY A 149 13.92 26.95 43.31
C GLY A 149 13.76 28.30 44.04
N SER A 150 12.92 28.42 45.07
CA SER A 150 13.03 29.47 46.07
C SER A 150 12.18 29.12 47.31
N ALA A 151 12.83 28.50 48.25
CA ALA A 151 12.50 28.50 49.64
C ALA A 151 13.77 28.53 50.47
#